data_2ab98a2b5c1dafed773df31447524c98
#
_entry.id   2ab98a2b5c1dafed773df31447524c98
#
_cell.length_a   1.000
_cell.length_b   1.000
_cell.length_c   1.000
_cell.angle_alpha   90.00
_cell.angle_beta   90.00
_cell.angle_gamma   90.00
#
_symmetry.space_group_name_H-M   'P 1'
#
loop_
_entity.id
_entity.type
_entity.pdbx_description
1 polymer ?
#
loop_
_entity_poly.entity_id
_entity_poly.type
_entity_poly.pdbx_seq_one_letter_code
_entity_poly.pdbx_strand_id
1 'polypeptide(L)'
;FYGLLALGEGRLLAVGLRGRIVASDDSGQTWQPVANTATALLATAARLPDGTLVFAGQARAFLASRDGGRTFTAWSPDLTTAVSKLLVAPDGALFAFGEAGVTRLPAP
;
A
#
# COMPACT_ATOMS: atom_id res chain seq x y z
N PHE A 1 -1.83 6.78 11.73
CA PHE A 1 -1.93 5.93 10.53
C PHE A 1 -2.83 6.61 9.49
N TYR A 2 -2.48 6.44 8.22
CA TYR A 2 -3.13 7.15 7.12
C TYR A 2 -3.87 6.24 6.15
N GLY A 3 -3.60 4.94 6.14
CA GLY A 3 -4.28 4.00 5.28
C GLY A 3 -4.62 2.72 6.01
N LEU A 4 -5.78 2.14 5.68
CA LEU A 4 -6.25 0.90 6.24
C LEU A 4 -6.74 0.00 5.11
N LEU A 5 -6.35 -1.26 5.14
CA LEU A 5 -6.74 -2.24 4.14
C LEU A 5 -7.29 -3.49 4.83
N ALA A 6 -8.52 -3.84 4.52
CA ALA A 6 -9.15 -5.06 5.03
C ALA A 6 -8.94 -6.19 4.03
N LEU A 7 -8.42 -7.32 4.51
CA LEU A 7 -8.09 -8.48 3.68
C LEU A 7 -9.06 -9.65 3.83
N GLY A 8 -10.08 -9.50 4.70
CA GLY A 8 -11.01 -10.58 5.01
C GLY A 8 -10.52 -11.46 6.14
N GLU A 9 -11.40 -12.29 6.68
CA GLU A 9 -11.10 -13.25 7.75
C GLU A 9 -10.45 -12.61 8.98
N GLY A 10 -10.81 -11.35 9.27
CA GLY A 10 -10.27 -10.63 10.41
C GLY A 10 -8.89 -10.03 10.22
N ARG A 11 -8.30 -10.15 9.03
CA ARG A 11 -6.97 -9.59 8.76
C ARG A 11 -7.08 -8.16 8.27
N LEU A 12 -6.32 -7.27 8.92
CA LEU A 12 -6.25 -5.86 8.59
C LEU A 12 -4.80 -5.41 8.50
N LEU A 13 -4.52 -4.46 7.61
CA LEU A 13 -3.23 -3.79 7.56
C LEU A 13 -3.45 -2.28 7.70
N ALA A 14 -2.63 -1.63 8.51
CA ALA A 14 -2.64 -0.18 8.64
C ALA A 14 -1.25 0.36 8.32
N VAL A 15 -1.20 1.46 7.58
CA VAL A 15 0.04 2.08 7.13
C VAL A 15 0.09 3.54 7.55
N GLY A 16 1.30 4.09 7.70
CA GLY A 16 1.43 5.44 8.18
C GLY A 16 2.83 6.02 8.07
N LEU A 17 3.18 6.86 9.05
CA LEU A 17 4.43 7.60 9.08
C LEU A 17 5.65 6.69 9.04
N ARG A 18 6.70 7.15 8.39
CA ARG A 18 8.01 6.49 8.35
C ARG A 18 7.98 5.08 7.80
N GLY A 19 7.03 4.80 6.92
CA GLY A 19 6.88 3.48 6.33
C GLY A 19 6.34 2.43 7.29
N ARG A 20 5.73 2.83 8.40
CA ARG A 20 5.22 1.89 9.39
C ARG A 20 4.02 1.11 8.85
N ILE A 21 4.10 -0.19 8.97
CA ILE A 21 3.00 -1.10 8.64
C ILE A 21 2.75 -1.98 9.86
N VAL A 22 1.48 -2.07 10.28
CA VAL A 22 1.07 -3.01 11.33
C VAL A 22 -0.05 -3.89 10.79
N ALA A 23 -0.09 -5.13 11.25
CA ALA A 23 -1.07 -6.12 10.84
C ALA A 23 -1.86 -6.62 12.02
N SER A 24 -3.14 -6.90 11.82
CA SER A 24 -4.00 -7.56 12.80
C SER A 24 -4.62 -8.79 12.15
N ASP A 25 -4.70 -9.89 12.90
CA ASP A 25 -5.38 -11.12 12.48
C ASP A 25 -6.65 -11.38 13.29
N ASP A 26 -7.04 -10.44 14.16
CA ASP A 26 -8.16 -10.60 15.10
C ASP A 26 -9.13 -9.41 15.00
N SER A 27 -9.33 -8.88 13.81
CA SER A 27 -10.26 -7.78 13.51
C SER A 27 -9.91 -6.48 14.23
N GLY A 28 -8.61 -6.25 14.45
CA GLY A 28 -8.13 -5.00 15.04
C GLY A 28 -7.96 -5.01 16.54
N GLN A 29 -8.13 -6.14 17.20
CA GLN A 29 -7.96 -6.21 18.65
C GLN A 29 -6.50 -6.15 19.06
N THR A 30 -5.61 -6.82 18.31
CA THR A 30 -4.16 -6.73 18.53
C THR A 30 -3.46 -6.46 17.21
N TRP A 31 -2.31 -5.77 17.27
CA TRP A 31 -1.55 -5.34 16.10
C TRP A 31 -0.08 -5.68 16.27
N GLN A 32 0.53 -6.16 15.18
CA GLN A 32 1.94 -6.52 15.14
C GLN A 32 2.64 -5.71 14.05
N PRO A 33 3.84 -5.17 14.30
CA PRO A 33 4.59 -4.49 13.25
C PRO A 33 5.03 -5.47 12.17
N VAL A 34 5.03 -5.00 10.92
CA VAL A 34 5.51 -5.77 9.77
C VAL A 34 6.75 -5.07 9.22
N ALA A 35 7.86 -5.80 9.15
CA ALA A 35 9.11 -5.25 8.64
C ALA A 35 9.00 -4.96 7.14
N ASN A 36 9.56 -3.83 6.73
CA ASN A 36 9.63 -3.44 5.32
C ASN A 36 10.78 -2.45 5.12
N THR A 37 11.04 -2.07 3.87
CA THR A 37 12.17 -1.19 3.54
C THR A 37 11.79 0.28 3.42
N ALA A 38 10.51 0.63 3.54
CA ALA A 38 10.08 2.02 3.42
C ALA A 38 10.48 2.82 4.66
N THR A 39 10.91 4.06 4.46
CA THR A 39 11.27 4.98 5.54
C THR A 39 10.46 6.27 5.51
N ALA A 40 9.66 6.48 4.46
CA ALA A 40 8.82 7.66 4.29
C ALA A 40 7.36 7.33 4.58
N LEU A 41 6.53 8.37 4.71
CA LEU A 41 5.10 8.23 4.94
C LEU A 41 4.44 7.33 3.88
N LEU A 42 3.71 6.34 4.33
CA LEU A 42 2.79 5.57 3.48
C LEU A 42 1.39 6.11 3.70
N ALA A 43 0.79 6.64 2.65
CA ALA A 43 -0.48 7.36 2.73
C ALA A 43 -1.68 6.53 2.27
N THR A 44 -1.44 5.50 1.47
CA THR A 44 -2.52 4.76 0.83
C THR A 44 -2.13 3.33 0.52
N ALA A 45 -3.13 2.48 0.41
CA ALA A 45 -2.98 1.07 0.05
C ALA A 45 -4.10 0.67 -0.90
N ALA A 46 -3.83 -0.31 -1.76
CA ALA A 46 -4.82 -0.87 -2.67
C ALA A 46 -4.56 -2.36 -2.89
N ARG A 47 -5.60 -3.08 -3.30
CA ARG A 47 -5.52 -4.50 -3.61
C ARG A 47 -5.83 -4.70 -5.10
N LEU A 48 -4.91 -5.35 -5.81
CA LEU A 48 -5.10 -5.67 -7.21
C LEU A 48 -5.99 -6.91 -7.37
N PRO A 49 -6.58 -7.12 -8.56
CA PRO A 49 -7.46 -8.27 -8.78
C PRO A 49 -6.81 -9.63 -8.54
N ASP A 50 -5.49 -9.73 -8.72
CA ASP A 50 -4.75 -10.98 -8.47
C ASP A 50 -4.38 -11.18 -7.00
N GLY A 51 -4.80 -10.27 -6.12
CA GLY A 51 -4.50 -10.32 -4.70
C GLY A 51 -3.24 -9.59 -4.27
N THR A 52 -2.45 -9.06 -5.21
CA THR A 52 -1.26 -8.25 -4.87
C THR A 52 -1.69 -6.99 -4.15
N LEU A 53 -1.00 -6.68 -3.04
CA LEU A 53 -1.22 -5.45 -2.29
C LEU A 53 -0.17 -4.42 -2.71
N VAL A 54 -0.58 -3.17 -2.88
CA VAL A 54 0.32 -2.08 -3.23
C VAL A 54 0.14 -0.93 -2.25
N PHE A 55 1.24 -0.29 -1.89
CA PHE A 55 1.27 0.82 -0.94
C PHE A 55 2.09 1.95 -1.52
N ALA A 56 1.66 3.18 -1.28
CA ALA A 56 2.35 4.34 -1.80
C ALA A 56 2.23 5.52 -0.84
N GLY A 57 3.14 6.48 -0.97
CA GLY A 57 3.13 7.69 -0.15
C GLY A 57 4.12 8.72 -0.66
N GLN A 58 4.87 9.32 0.26
CA GLN A 58 5.83 10.37 -0.04
C GLN A 58 7.21 9.80 -0.41
N ALA A 59 8.04 10.65 -1.01
CA ALA A 59 9.45 10.36 -1.29
C ALA A 59 9.65 9.06 -2.06
N ARG A 60 8.77 8.78 -3.03
CA ARG A 60 8.84 7.58 -3.87
C ARG A 60 8.71 6.29 -3.06
N ALA A 61 8.03 6.34 -1.93
CA ALA A 61 7.77 5.15 -1.12
C ALA A 61 6.67 4.31 -1.79
N PHE A 62 7.08 3.23 -2.45
CA PHE A 62 6.18 2.25 -3.04
C PHE A 62 6.57 0.87 -2.55
N LEU A 63 5.59 0.09 -2.14
CA LEU A 63 5.79 -1.29 -1.71
C LEU A 63 4.74 -2.18 -2.35
N ALA A 64 5.09 -3.44 -2.55
CA ALA A 64 4.17 -4.46 -3.03
C ALA A 64 4.30 -5.72 -2.18
N SER A 65 3.18 -6.42 -2.00
CA SER A 65 3.15 -7.69 -1.30
C SER A 65 2.31 -8.68 -2.12
N ARG A 66 2.83 -9.89 -2.31
CA ARG A 66 2.14 -10.97 -3.02
C ARG A 66 1.73 -12.13 -2.11
N ASP A 67 1.94 -11.98 -0.82
CA ASP A 67 1.70 -13.03 0.17
C ASP A 67 0.73 -12.59 1.27
N GLY A 68 -0.20 -11.70 0.95
CA GLY A 68 -1.21 -11.25 1.89
C GLY A 68 -0.69 -10.26 2.94
N GLY A 69 0.39 -9.55 2.64
CA GLY A 69 0.94 -8.57 3.56
C GLY A 69 1.89 -9.16 4.60
N ARG A 70 2.41 -10.34 4.36
CA ARG A 70 3.39 -10.95 5.28
C ARG A 70 4.80 -10.47 5.00
N THR A 71 5.15 -10.27 3.73
CA THR A 71 6.42 -9.68 3.31
C THR A 71 6.16 -8.62 2.26
N PHE A 72 7.05 -7.62 2.23
CA PHE A 72 6.94 -6.48 1.32
C PHE A 72 8.23 -6.29 0.56
N THR A 73 8.11 -5.98 -0.73
CA THR A 73 9.26 -5.64 -1.57
C THR A 73 9.12 -4.23 -2.09
N ALA A 74 10.23 -3.52 -2.24
CA ALA A 74 10.23 -2.21 -2.85
C ALA A 74 9.81 -2.35 -4.32
N TRP A 75 8.96 -1.42 -4.76
CA TRP A 75 8.48 -1.35 -6.13
C TRP A 75 8.71 0.07 -6.62
N SER A 76 9.30 0.22 -7.78
CA SER A 76 9.73 1.53 -8.28
C SER A 76 9.08 1.85 -9.62
N PRO A 77 7.78 2.24 -9.62
CA PRO A 77 7.17 2.74 -10.85
C PRO A 77 7.78 4.08 -11.23
N ASP A 78 7.64 4.48 -12.49
CA ASP A 78 8.21 5.72 -13.00
C ASP A 78 7.34 6.92 -12.59
N LEU A 79 7.30 7.18 -11.29
CA LEU A 79 6.57 8.30 -10.68
C LEU A 79 7.39 8.86 -9.53
N THR A 80 7.74 10.14 -9.62
CA THR A 80 8.66 10.77 -8.66
C THR A 80 7.97 11.69 -7.67
N THR A 81 6.66 11.96 -7.85
CA THR A 81 5.90 12.85 -6.96
C THR A 81 5.20 12.05 -5.87
N ALA A 82 4.82 12.76 -4.81
CA ALA A 82 4.08 12.14 -3.70
C ALA A 82 2.72 11.62 -4.17
N VAL A 83 2.31 10.49 -3.62
CA VAL A 83 1.01 9.86 -3.89
C VAL A 83 0.16 9.97 -2.64
N SER A 84 -1.06 10.48 -2.79
CA SER A 84 -2.01 10.60 -1.69
C SER A 84 -3.09 9.51 -1.73
N LYS A 85 -3.33 8.90 -2.88
CA LYS A 85 -4.36 7.87 -3.03
C LYS A 85 -4.02 6.93 -4.18
N LEU A 86 -4.22 5.63 -3.97
CA LEU A 86 -4.23 4.61 -5.02
C LEU A 86 -5.66 4.17 -5.27
N LEU A 87 -5.97 3.87 -6.51
CA LEU A 87 -7.29 3.38 -6.90
C LEU A 87 -7.12 2.28 -7.94
N VAL A 88 -7.86 1.20 -7.77
CA VAL A 88 -7.93 0.11 -8.75
C VAL A 88 -9.26 0.23 -9.49
N ALA A 89 -9.18 0.40 -10.81
CA ALA A 89 -10.36 0.50 -11.66
C ALA A 89 -11.02 -0.87 -11.85
N PRO A 90 -12.29 -0.93 -12.32
CA PRO A 90 -12.98 -2.21 -12.50
C PRO A 90 -12.26 -3.18 -13.45
N ASP A 91 -11.47 -2.68 -14.40
CA ASP A 91 -10.68 -3.51 -15.31
C ASP A 91 -9.32 -3.94 -14.74
N GLY A 92 -9.05 -3.59 -13.48
CA GLY A 92 -7.79 -3.93 -12.82
C GLY A 92 -6.67 -2.92 -13.01
N ALA A 93 -6.88 -1.83 -13.74
CA ALA A 93 -5.87 -0.80 -13.92
C ALA A 93 -5.62 -0.06 -12.60
N LEU A 94 -4.34 0.23 -12.31
CA LEU A 94 -3.93 0.92 -11.09
C LEU A 94 -3.66 2.39 -11.42
N PHE A 95 -4.26 3.28 -10.64
CA PHE A 95 -4.08 4.72 -10.76
C PHE A 95 -3.57 5.32 -9.47
N ALA A 96 -2.66 6.28 -9.60
CA ALA A 96 -2.14 7.07 -8.48
C ALA A 96 -2.64 8.51 -8.60
N PHE A 97 -3.08 9.06 -7.49
CA PHE A 97 -3.51 10.45 -7.36
C PHE A 97 -2.55 11.18 -6.42
N GLY A 98 -2.09 12.35 -6.81
CA GLY A 98 -1.17 13.12 -6.00
C GLY A 98 -0.75 14.40 -6.69
N GLU A 99 0.47 14.87 -6.40
CA GLU A 99 0.97 16.13 -6.96
C GLU A 99 1.02 16.16 -8.48
N ALA A 100 1.25 15.01 -9.11
CA ALA A 100 1.27 14.90 -10.58
C ALA A 100 -0.13 14.79 -11.19
N GLY A 101 -1.19 14.88 -10.39
CA GLY A 101 -2.55 14.64 -10.83
C GLY A 101 -2.87 13.15 -10.84
N VAL A 102 -3.40 12.64 -11.95
CA VAL A 102 -3.78 11.24 -12.07
C VAL A 102 -2.79 10.55 -13.01
N THR A 103 -2.18 9.46 -12.54
CA THR A 103 -1.20 8.70 -13.31
C THR A 103 -1.56 7.22 -13.30
N ARG A 104 -1.60 6.59 -14.47
CA ARG A 104 -1.75 5.14 -14.56
C ARG A 104 -0.40 4.48 -14.30
N LEU A 105 -0.36 3.51 -13.39
CA LEU A 105 0.86 2.79 -13.04
C LEU A 105 0.85 1.39 -13.63
N PRO A 106 2.04 0.85 -14.00
CA PRO A 106 2.15 -0.57 -14.34
C PRO A 106 1.95 -1.41 -13.08
N ALA A 107 1.50 -2.64 -13.25
CA ALA A 107 1.43 -3.58 -12.12
C ALA A 107 2.84 -3.94 -11.64
N PRO A 108 3.03 -4.12 -10.32
CA PRO A 108 4.32 -4.53 -9.80
C PRO A 108 4.72 -5.96 -10.19
#